data_eeeb60a2ba3b6f51b361e8c7ffc374ca
#
_entry.id   eeeb60a2ba3b6f51b361e8c7ffc374ca
#
_cell.length_a   1.000
_cell.length_b   1.000
_cell.length_c   1.000
_cell.angle_alpha   90.00
_cell.angle_beta   90.00
_cell.angle_gamma   90.00
#
_symmetry.space_group_name_H-M   'P 1'
#
loop_
_entity.id
_entity.type
_entity.pdbx_description
1 polymer ?
#
loop_
_entity_poly.entity_id
_entity_poly.type
_entity_poly.pdbx_seq_one_letter_code
_entity_poly.pdbx_strand_id
1 'polypeptide(L)'
;MQTTFTDPLANTPGHRSSPDRLANLPRLVTAFYANHPDPGVASQKVSFGTSGHRGSSLNSSFNYAHILAITQAIVEYRAAQKTTGPLFLAQDTHALSEPAFATALEVLSANGVDVVMDSARESQEQAGGYTPTPVLSHAILEYNASHADAPADGIVITPSHNPPQDGGFKYNPPNGGPADTSATKWIENRANELLTNKLQGVKRLAFSKALAASTTHRRDYITAYVQDLVNIIDIDAIRHSGLKLAVDPLGGAGVAYWPRIAEFYQLPLEILNPYVDPTFRFMTLDWDSRIRMDCSSPFAMASLIAKKDQFDVAWACDTDHDRHGIVTRGSGLLNPNHYLAVCIQYLFTHRAEWSPKAGIGKTLVSSSMIDRVAKGLGRSMLEVPVGFKWFVPGLMDGELGFVGEESAGATFLRRNGKVWTTDKDGLILGLLAAEMTAITGKDPGQIYNELTARYGNPVYQRIDADATREQKAKLAQLSPAQVTAKEMAGQTITAIITEAPGNHAPIGGLKVATADGWFAARPSGTEEVYKIYAESFQDETHLKRIQSEARDLVAAAIA
;
A
#
# COMPACT_ATOMS: atom_id res chain seq x y z
N MET A 1 20.24 10.34 -39.22
CA MET A 1 18.75 10.22 -39.35
C MET A 1 18.17 10.04 -37.96
N GLN A 2 17.60 11.10 -37.40
CA GLN A 2 16.82 11.01 -36.18
C GLN A 2 15.49 10.32 -36.56
N THR A 3 15.34 9.05 -36.19
CA THR A 3 14.03 8.41 -36.19
C THR A 3 13.22 9.05 -35.06
N THR A 4 12.45 10.06 -35.38
CA THR A 4 11.39 10.55 -34.51
C THR A 4 10.39 9.41 -34.30
N PHE A 5 10.44 8.78 -33.12
CA PHE A 5 9.38 7.90 -32.63
C PHE A 5 8.14 8.77 -32.40
N THR A 6 7.33 8.94 -33.41
CA THR A 6 6.01 9.57 -33.28
C THR A 6 4.96 8.47 -33.19
N ASP A 7 4.86 7.85 -32.02
CA ASP A 7 3.58 7.21 -31.65
C ASP A 7 2.58 8.34 -31.42
N PRO A 8 1.54 8.49 -32.25
CA PRO A 8 0.56 9.57 -32.11
C PRO A 8 -0.22 9.51 -30.80
N LEU A 9 -0.19 8.37 -30.10
CA LEU A 9 -0.83 8.15 -28.80
C LEU A 9 0.17 8.26 -27.61
N ALA A 10 1.46 8.48 -27.89
CA ALA A 10 2.44 8.73 -26.84
C ALA A 10 1.96 9.86 -25.91
N ASN A 11 2.22 9.71 -24.60
CA ASN A 11 1.82 10.66 -23.56
C ASN A 11 0.30 10.73 -23.26
N THR A 12 -0.48 9.74 -23.68
CA THR A 12 -1.89 9.57 -23.27
C THR A 12 -2.05 8.37 -22.32
N PRO A 13 -3.09 8.35 -21.47
CA PRO A 13 -3.34 7.23 -20.58
C PRO A 13 -3.38 5.88 -21.30
N GLY A 14 -2.77 4.85 -20.73
CA GLY A 14 -2.64 3.52 -21.32
C GLY A 14 -1.52 3.36 -22.35
N HIS A 15 -0.79 4.43 -22.70
CA HIS A 15 0.34 4.42 -23.61
C HIS A 15 1.64 4.85 -22.92
N ARG A 16 2.79 4.54 -23.51
CA ARG A 16 4.09 4.89 -22.92
C ARG A 16 4.40 6.38 -23.03
N SER A 17 5.17 6.87 -22.07
CA SER A 17 5.71 8.23 -22.11
C SER A 17 6.79 8.38 -23.19
N SER A 18 6.83 9.52 -23.83
CA SER A 18 7.96 9.88 -24.69
C SER A 18 9.23 10.13 -23.85
N PRO A 19 10.44 9.88 -24.40
CA PRO A 19 11.70 10.00 -23.65
C PRO A 19 11.98 11.38 -23.04
N ASP A 20 11.48 12.44 -23.65
CA ASP A 20 11.65 13.83 -23.18
C ASP A 20 10.82 14.17 -21.93
N ARG A 21 9.82 13.34 -21.59
CA ARG A 21 9.00 13.48 -20.39
C ARG A 21 9.40 12.59 -19.22
N LEU A 22 10.40 11.73 -19.41
CA LEU A 22 10.93 10.89 -18.35
C LEU A 22 11.62 11.72 -17.26
N ALA A 23 11.62 11.21 -16.03
CA ALA A 23 12.27 11.85 -14.91
C ALA A 23 13.78 12.03 -15.18
N ASN A 24 14.28 13.25 -15.01
CA ASN A 24 15.71 13.54 -15.10
C ASN A 24 16.38 13.17 -13.76
N LEU A 25 16.87 11.93 -13.65
CA LEU A 25 17.42 11.39 -12.41
C LEU A 25 18.61 12.19 -11.86
N PRO A 26 19.62 12.61 -12.67
CA PRO A 26 20.70 13.45 -12.16
C PRO A 26 20.20 14.75 -11.53
N ARG A 27 19.24 15.42 -12.17
CA ARG A 27 18.64 16.66 -11.65
C ARG A 27 17.87 16.40 -10.35
N LEU A 28 17.14 15.29 -10.28
CA LEU A 28 16.36 14.89 -9.12
C LEU A 28 17.25 14.64 -7.90
N VAL A 29 18.35 13.87 -8.08
CA VAL A 29 19.31 13.57 -7.02
C VAL A 29 20.12 14.82 -6.64
N THR A 30 20.50 15.67 -7.60
CA THR A 30 21.14 16.95 -7.28
C THR A 30 20.23 17.83 -6.43
N ALA A 31 18.95 17.95 -6.78
CA ALA A 31 17.98 18.73 -6.02
C ALA A 31 17.77 18.18 -4.59
N PHE A 32 17.90 16.86 -4.39
CA PHE A 32 17.80 16.25 -3.05
C PHE A 32 18.83 16.84 -2.08
N TYR A 33 20.04 17.08 -2.52
CA TYR A 33 21.13 17.65 -1.70
C TYR A 33 21.19 19.18 -1.74
N ALA A 34 20.86 19.80 -2.88
CA ALA A 34 21.06 21.23 -3.11
C ALA A 34 19.87 22.11 -2.66
N ASN A 35 18.64 21.58 -2.76
CA ASN A 35 17.46 22.32 -2.35
C ASN A 35 17.23 22.18 -0.85
N HIS A 36 16.93 23.29 -0.18
CA HIS A 36 16.63 23.31 1.25
C HIS A 36 15.15 23.66 1.47
N PRO A 37 14.42 22.91 2.31
CA PRO A 37 13.04 23.25 2.62
C PRO A 37 12.98 24.54 3.46
N ASP A 38 11.95 25.36 3.19
CA ASP A 38 11.57 26.48 4.04
C ASP A 38 10.51 26.04 5.05
N PRO A 39 10.82 25.94 6.36
CA PRO A 39 9.86 25.55 7.38
C PRO A 39 8.66 26.51 7.51
N GLY A 40 8.72 27.73 6.93
CA GLY A 40 7.61 28.68 6.86
C GLY A 40 6.57 28.30 5.81
N VAL A 41 6.95 27.50 4.82
CA VAL A 41 6.08 27.07 3.71
C VAL A 41 5.45 25.71 4.04
N ALA A 42 4.13 25.66 4.15
CA ALA A 42 3.39 24.48 4.59
C ALA A 42 3.65 23.23 3.72
N SER A 43 3.77 23.40 2.40
CA SER A 43 4.04 22.29 1.45
C SER A 43 5.47 21.76 1.50
N GLN A 44 6.37 22.42 2.20
CA GLN A 44 7.76 22.04 2.40
C GLN A 44 8.04 21.51 3.81
N LYS A 45 7.02 21.36 4.64
CA LYS A 45 7.14 20.73 5.97
C LYS A 45 7.10 19.21 5.86
N VAL A 46 7.66 18.56 6.88
CA VAL A 46 7.38 17.14 7.10
C VAL A 46 5.89 16.97 7.38
N SER A 47 5.24 16.09 6.64
CA SER A 47 3.84 15.74 6.86
C SER A 47 3.68 14.24 6.63
N PHE A 48 3.31 13.53 7.70
CA PHE A 48 2.97 12.12 7.62
C PHE A 48 1.50 11.98 7.23
N GLY A 49 1.27 11.55 5.99
CA GLY A 49 -0.06 11.20 5.51
C GLY A 49 -0.58 9.90 6.14
N THR A 50 -1.28 9.09 5.37
CA THR A 50 -1.84 7.81 5.86
C THR A 50 -0.74 6.82 6.30
N SER A 51 0.45 6.85 5.65
CA SER A 51 1.49 5.83 5.87
C SER A 51 2.93 6.36 5.75
N GLY A 52 3.18 7.66 5.95
CA GLY A 52 4.53 8.21 5.89
C GLY A 52 4.62 9.57 5.22
N HIS A 53 5.81 10.18 5.28
CA HIS A 53 6.11 11.43 4.58
C HIS A 53 6.42 11.15 3.12
N ARG A 54 5.82 11.91 2.20
CA ARG A 54 6.05 11.82 0.75
C ARG A 54 6.24 13.19 0.12
N GLY A 55 7.01 13.26 -0.94
CA GLY A 55 7.23 14.49 -1.68
C GLY A 55 8.27 14.33 -2.77
N SER A 56 8.68 15.45 -3.39
CA SER A 56 9.72 15.48 -4.42
C SER A 56 10.83 16.46 -4.06
N SER A 57 12.06 16.11 -4.39
CA SER A 57 13.21 16.99 -4.17
C SER A 57 13.14 18.27 -4.99
N LEU A 58 12.50 18.22 -6.16
CA LEU A 58 12.30 19.38 -7.02
C LEU A 58 11.37 20.43 -6.42
N ASN A 59 10.46 20.00 -5.54
CA ASN A 59 9.49 20.87 -4.86
C ASN A 59 9.93 21.22 -3.43
N SER A 60 11.16 20.91 -3.04
CA SER A 60 11.69 21.07 -1.67
C SER A 60 10.79 20.43 -0.60
N SER A 61 10.15 19.29 -0.94
CA SER A 61 9.26 18.54 -0.05
C SER A 61 9.77 17.13 0.28
N PHE A 62 10.90 16.69 -0.30
CA PHE A 62 11.61 15.45 0.06
C PHE A 62 13.10 15.62 -0.25
N ASN A 63 13.84 16.19 0.69
CA ASN A 63 15.24 16.56 0.52
C ASN A 63 16.09 16.01 1.67
N TYR A 64 17.40 16.11 1.54
CA TYR A 64 18.37 15.71 2.54
C TYR A 64 18.04 16.18 3.96
N ALA A 65 17.63 17.45 4.10
CA ALA A 65 17.27 18.02 5.39
C ALA A 65 16.04 17.34 6.01
N HIS A 66 15.03 16.95 5.21
CA HIS A 66 13.86 16.20 5.70
C HIS A 66 14.29 14.85 6.27
N ILE A 67 15.12 14.11 5.52
CA ILE A 67 15.55 12.77 5.95
C ILE A 67 16.41 12.84 7.21
N LEU A 68 17.30 13.81 7.32
CA LEU A 68 18.05 14.07 8.55
C LEU A 68 17.12 14.30 9.74
N ALA A 69 16.13 15.20 9.58
CA ALA A 69 15.19 15.56 10.64
C ALA A 69 14.26 14.40 11.04
N ILE A 70 13.68 13.69 10.05
CA ILE A 70 12.77 12.57 10.30
C ILE A 70 13.51 11.43 10.98
N THR A 71 14.72 11.08 10.51
CA THR A 71 15.49 9.98 11.08
C THR A 71 15.92 10.30 12.51
N GLN A 72 16.37 11.52 12.79
CA GLN A 72 16.70 11.94 14.15
C GLN A 72 15.46 11.91 15.06
N ALA A 73 14.30 12.36 14.57
CA ALA A 73 13.05 12.29 15.31
C ALA A 73 12.65 10.84 15.62
N ILE A 74 12.84 9.90 14.69
CA ILE A 74 12.59 8.46 14.93
C ILE A 74 13.55 7.93 16.01
N VAL A 75 14.83 8.27 15.98
CA VAL A 75 15.80 7.87 17.02
C VAL A 75 15.35 8.35 18.40
N GLU A 76 14.91 9.59 18.50
CA GLU A 76 14.42 10.15 19.77
C GLU A 76 13.08 9.52 20.19
N TYR A 77 12.19 9.22 19.24
CA TYR A 77 10.94 8.49 19.49
C TYR A 77 11.22 7.08 20.02
N ARG A 78 12.13 6.31 19.40
CA ARG A 78 12.57 5.00 19.87
C ARG A 78 13.07 5.06 21.32
N ALA A 79 13.90 6.04 21.63
CA ALA A 79 14.39 6.24 23.00
C ALA A 79 13.24 6.51 23.99
N ALA A 80 12.27 7.35 23.63
CA ALA A 80 11.09 7.63 24.45
C ALA A 80 10.19 6.40 24.63
N GLN A 81 10.08 5.53 23.62
CA GLN A 81 9.34 4.28 23.68
C GLN A 81 10.13 3.11 24.26
N LYS A 82 11.42 3.30 24.58
CA LYS A 82 12.34 2.25 25.06
C LYS A 82 12.50 1.10 24.05
N THR A 83 12.43 1.39 22.76
CA THR A 83 12.72 0.43 21.69
C THR A 83 14.24 0.29 21.57
N THR A 84 14.79 -0.82 22.07
CA THR A 84 16.23 -1.04 22.21
C THR A 84 16.81 -2.05 21.23
N GLY A 85 15.96 -2.81 20.54
CA GLY A 85 16.40 -3.77 19.52
C GLY A 85 16.91 -3.09 18.24
N PRO A 86 17.33 -3.87 17.24
CA PRO A 86 17.82 -3.32 15.99
C PRO A 86 16.71 -2.63 15.20
N LEU A 87 17.10 -1.70 14.33
CA LEU A 87 16.23 -1.08 13.34
C LEU A 87 16.47 -1.73 11.98
N PHE A 88 15.43 -2.32 11.41
CA PHE A 88 15.46 -2.86 10.05
C PHE A 88 15.27 -1.72 9.03
N LEU A 89 16.17 -1.59 8.05
CA LEU A 89 16.15 -0.52 7.07
C LEU A 89 15.97 -1.09 5.67
N ALA A 90 14.87 -0.70 5.01
CA ALA A 90 14.48 -1.14 3.68
C ALA A 90 14.27 0.05 2.74
N GLN A 91 14.37 -0.21 1.43
CA GLN A 91 14.09 0.77 0.38
C GLN A 91 13.48 0.11 -0.84
N ASP A 92 12.72 0.89 -1.62
CA ASP A 92 12.25 0.53 -2.94
C ASP A 92 13.18 1.05 -4.06
N THR A 93 12.72 0.93 -5.30
CA THR A 93 13.50 1.25 -6.52
C THR A 93 13.36 2.69 -7.02
N HIS A 94 12.64 3.57 -6.30
CA HIS A 94 12.58 4.98 -6.68
C HIS A 94 13.94 5.67 -6.54
N ALA A 95 14.24 6.60 -7.46
CA ALA A 95 15.52 7.27 -7.51
C ALA A 95 15.91 8.02 -6.22
N LEU A 96 14.92 8.55 -5.48
CA LEU A 96 15.16 9.25 -4.22
C LEU A 96 15.32 8.31 -3.02
N SER A 97 14.98 7.02 -3.17
CA SER A 97 15.14 6.05 -2.07
C SER A 97 16.60 5.81 -1.75
N GLU A 98 17.48 5.78 -2.75
CA GLU A 98 18.91 5.56 -2.56
C GLU A 98 19.60 6.67 -1.74
N PRO A 99 19.49 7.97 -2.08
CA PRO A 99 20.10 9.02 -1.26
C PRO A 99 19.42 9.16 0.11
N ALA A 100 18.12 8.84 0.23
CA ALA A 100 17.42 8.86 1.51
C ALA A 100 17.90 7.72 2.42
N PHE A 101 18.14 6.52 1.88
CA PHE A 101 18.74 5.41 2.62
C PHE A 101 20.13 5.75 3.17
N ALA A 102 21.01 6.29 2.32
CA ALA A 102 22.34 6.70 2.75
C ALA A 102 22.25 7.73 3.89
N THR A 103 21.38 8.73 3.75
CA THR A 103 21.16 9.77 4.77
C THR A 103 20.60 9.21 6.07
N ALA A 104 19.64 8.27 6.01
CA ALA A 104 19.10 7.63 7.19
C ALA A 104 20.16 6.83 7.94
N LEU A 105 20.98 6.06 7.24
CA LEU A 105 22.07 5.29 7.83
C LEU A 105 23.12 6.18 8.50
N GLU A 106 23.44 7.35 7.92
CA GLU A 106 24.34 8.36 8.54
C GLU A 106 23.86 8.79 9.93
N VAL A 107 22.55 9.03 10.06
CA VAL A 107 21.94 9.47 11.34
C VAL A 107 21.83 8.32 12.32
N LEU A 108 21.32 7.18 11.90
CA LEU A 108 21.12 6.00 12.75
C LEU A 108 22.44 5.56 13.37
N SER A 109 23.49 5.38 12.56
CA SER A 109 24.82 4.97 13.04
C SER A 109 25.45 6.01 13.95
N ALA A 110 25.27 7.31 13.70
CA ALA A 110 25.79 8.38 14.55
C ALA A 110 25.12 8.43 15.94
N ASN A 111 23.92 7.87 16.05
CA ASN A 111 23.19 7.74 17.31
C ASN A 111 23.37 6.37 17.98
N GLY A 112 24.24 5.50 17.44
CA GLY A 112 24.52 4.18 18.00
C GLY A 112 23.36 3.19 17.86
N VAL A 113 22.48 3.38 16.90
CA VAL A 113 21.40 2.43 16.61
C VAL A 113 21.96 1.24 15.83
N ASP A 114 21.68 0.03 16.28
CA ASP A 114 21.95 -1.17 15.50
C ASP A 114 21.01 -1.22 14.31
N VAL A 115 21.57 -1.14 13.09
CA VAL A 115 20.83 -1.13 11.84
C VAL A 115 21.02 -2.45 11.10
N VAL A 116 19.95 -3.08 10.68
CA VAL A 116 19.98 -4.27 9.83
C VAL A 116 19.52 -3.88 8.43
N MET A 117 20.37 -4.10 7.44
CA MET A 117 20.08 -3.83 6.03
C MET A 117 20.25 -5.06 5.15
N ASP A 118 19.75 -5.02 3.92
CA ASP A 118 19.88 -6.12 2.97
C ASP A 118 21.35 -6.38 2.61
N SER A 119 21.79 -7.64 2.72
CA SER A 119 23.14 -8.06 2.36
C SER A 119 23.45 -7.91 0.87
N ALA A 120 22.44 -8.00 0.01
CA ALA A 120 22.60 -7.83 -1.44
C ALA A 120 22.87 -6.38 -1.87
N ARG A 121 22.70 -5.39 -0.98
CA ARG A 121 22.95 -3.98 -1.28
C ARG A 121 24.40 -3.69 -1.70
N GLU A 122 25.36 -4.46 -1.22
CA GLU A 122 26.77 -4.29 -1.57
C GLU A 122 27.15 -5.10 -2.82
N SER A 123 26.24 -5.87 -3.39
CA SER A 123 26.46 -6.56 -4.65
C SER A 123 26.45 -5.55 -5.81
N GLN A 124 27.16 -5.87 -6.88
CA GLN A 124 27.13 -5.05 -8.10
C GLN A 124 25.90 -5.38 -8.98
N GLU A 125 25.00 -6.21 -8.50
CA GLU A 125 23.78 -6.59 -9.20
C GLU A 125 22.77 -5.44 -9.15
N GLN A 126 22.23 -5.07 -10.29
CA GLN A 126 21.32 -3.96 -10.45
C GLN A 126 20.01 -4.11 -9.61
N ALA A 127 19.61 -5.34 -9.31
CA ALA A 127 18.42 -5.65 -8.53
C ALA A 127 18.69 -5.89 -7.03
N GLY A 128 19.94 -5.75 -6.58
CA GLY A 128 20.33 -6.01 -5.19
C GLY A 128 19.97 -4.88 -4.22
N GLY A 129 19.60 -5.25 -3.00
CA GLY A 129 19.44 -4.30 -1.89
C GLY A 129 18.11 -3.55 -1.83
N TYR A 130 17.11 -3.96 -2.62
CA TYR A 130 15.73 -3.48 -2.51
C TYR A 130 14.89 -4.48 -1.71
N THR A 131 14.08 -3.98 -0.78
CA THR A 131 13.31 -4.82 0.13
C THR A 131 11.85 -4.38 0.15
N PRO A 132 10.90 -5.26 -0.21
CA PRO A 132 9.47 -5.00 -0.12
C PRO A 132 9.00 -4.62 1.29
N THR A 133 8.02 -3.73 1.38
CA THR A 133 7.38 -3.35 2.66
C THR A 133 6.93 -4.57 3.49
N PRO A 134 6.22 -5.57 2.94
CA PRO A 134 5.83 -6.76 3.69
C PRO A 134 7.02 -7.59 4.19
N VAL A 135 8.11 -7.63 3.47
CA VAL A 135 9.31 -8.38 3.90
C VAL A 135 9.93 -7.74 5.14
N LEU A 136 9.97 -6.41 5.21
CA LEU A 136 10.42 -5.72 6.42
C LEU A 136 9.47 -5.99 7.59
N SER A 137 8.15 -5.92 7.39
CA SER A 137 7.14 -6.27 8.40
C SER A 137 7.36 -7.69 8.92
N HIS A 138 7.53 -8.66 8.02
CA HIS A 138 7.83 -10.06 8.34
C HIS A 138 9.11 -10.20 9.17
N ALA A 139 10.20 -9.52 8.77
CA ALA A 139 11.48 -9.59 9.48
C ALA A 139 11.41 -8.99 10.90
N ILE A 140 10.66 -7.91 11.10
CA ILE A 140 10.41 -7.33 12.44
C ILE A 140 9.67 -8.35 13.31
N LEU A 141 8.58 -8.93 12.81
CA LEU A 141 7.76 -9.88 13.58
C LEU A 141 8.54 -11.17 13.91
N GLU A 142 9.30 -11.70 12.94
CA GLU A 142 10.15 -12.86 13.14
C GLU A 142 11.20 -12.61 14.23
N TYR A 143 11.89 -11.47 14.18
CA TYR A 143 12.86 -11.10 15.21
C TYR A 143 12.20 -10.96 16.58
N ASN A 144 11.09 -10.22 16.66
CA ASN A 144 10.41 -9.92 17.92
C ASN A 144 9.77 -11.14 18.58
N ALA A 145 9.47 -12.20 17.82
CA ALA A 145 8.96 -13.45 18.39
C ALA A 145 9.92 -14.11 19.40
N SER A 146 11.22 -13.84 19.32
CA SER A 146 12.25 -14.38 20.20
C SER A 146 13.01 -13.31 21.03
N HIS A 147 12.71 -12.02 20.84
CA HIS A 147 13.42 -10.90 21.46
C HIS A 147 12.47 -9.88 22.11
N ALA A 148 11.54 -10.34 22.92
CA ALA A 148 10.51 -9.49 23.53
C ALA A 148 11.09 -8.35 24.41
N ASP A 149 12.25 -8.57 25.04
CA ASP A 149 12.92 -7.59 25.90
C ASP A 149 13.67 -6.49 25.14
N ALA A 150 13.98 -6.73 23.85
CA ALA A 150 14.68 -5.81 22.98
C ALA A 150 14.04 -5.81 21.57
N PRO A 151 12.80 -5.33 21.45
CA PRO A 151 12.07 -5.43 20.20
C PRO A 151 12.66 -4.54 19.10
N ALA A 152 12.73 -5.09 17.90
CA ALA A 152 13.09 -4.41 16.67
C ALA A 152 11.92 -3.60 16.12
N ASP A 153 12.25 -2.58 15.34
CA ASP A 153 11.35 -1.78 14.52
C ASP A 153 11.96 -1.55 13.13
N GLY A 154 11.36 -0.71 12.28
CA GLY A 154 11.91 -0.52 10.95
C GLY A 154 11.55 0.78 10.27
N ILE A 155 12.29 1.07 9.22
CA ILE A 155 12.06 2.16 8.27
C ILE A 155 11.96 1.58 6.87
N VAL A 156 10.90 1.95 6.14
CA VAL A 156 10.76 1.66 4.71
C VAL A 156 10.81 2.96 3.92
N ILE A 157 11.80 3.06 3.03
CA ILE A 157 11.98 4.23 2.18
C ILE A 157 11.32 3.96 0.83
N THR A 158 10.12 4.49 0.65
CA THR A 158 9.27 4.26 -0.51
C THR A 158 8.14 5.28 -0.59
N PRO A 159 7.84 5.82 -1.79
CA PRO A 159 6.59 6.54 -2.03
C PRO A 159 5.47 5.63 -2.55
N SER A 160 5.61 4.27 -2.46
CA SER A 160 4.69 3.27 -3.02
C SER A 160 4.54 3.45 -4.55
N HIS A 161 3.33 3.44 -5.08
CA HIS A 161 3.02 3.56 -6.52
C HIS A 161 3.13 4.99 -7.10
N ASN A 162 3.67 5.95 -6.35
CA ASN A 162 3.78 7.34 -6.79
C ASN A 162 4.71 7.49 -8.00
N PRO A 163 4.63 8.63 -8.74
CA PRO A 163 5.50 8.89 -9.89
C PRO A 163 7.00 8.81 -9.59
N PRO A 164 7.85 8.55 -10.62
CA PRO A 164 9.30 8.33 -10.48
C PRO A 164 10.08 9.44 -9.78
N GLN A 165 9.55 10.68 -9.78
CA GLN A 165 10.20 11.84 -9.14
C GLN A 165 9.89 11.99 -7.65
N ASP A 166 9.03 11.14 -7.10
CA ASP A 166 8.66 11.19 -5.70
C ASP A 166 9.60 10.32 -4.84
N GLY A 167 9.71 10.67 -3.58
CA GLY A 167 10.30 9.87 -2.52
C GLY A 167 9.33 9.74 -1.36
N GLY A 168 9.56 8.74 -0.52
CA GLY A 168 8.74 8.49 0.65
C GLY A 168 9.53 7.88 1.79
N PHE A 169 9.05 8.07 3.03
CA PHE A 169 9.71 7.61 4.24
C PHE A 169 8.66 7.17 5.26
N LYS A 170 8.64 5.88 5.58
CA LYS A 170 7.67 5.24 6.49
C LYS A 170 8.39 4.71 7.72
N TYR A 171 7.71 4.69 8.86
CA TYR A 171 8.16 4.05 10.09
C TYR A 171 7.20 2.92 10.48
N ASN A 172 7.76 1.75 10.75
CA ASN A 172 7.06 0.58 11.24
C ASN A 172 7.54 0.26 12.66
N PRO A 173 6.70 0.49 13.70
CA PRO A 173 7.02 0.18 15.10
C PRO A 173 7.17 -1.33 15.35
N PRO A 174 7.48 -1.77 16.59
CA PRO A 174 7.74 -3.17 16.90
C PRO A 174 6.64 -4.18 16.56
N ASN A 175 5.42 -3.71 16.33
CA ASN A 175 4.32 -4.55 15.83
C ASN A 175 4.42 -4.87 14.34
N GLY A 176 5.43 -4.36 13.62
CA GLY A 176 5.71 -4.63 12.21
C GLY A 176 4.80 -3.90 11.20
N GLY A 177 3.70 -3.31 11.65
CA GLY A 177 2.73 -2.63 10.79
C GLY A 177 3.00 -1.12 10.63
N PRO A 178 2.14 -0.40 9.90
CA PRO A 178 2.24 1.05 9.79
C PRO A 178 2.06 1.72 11.15
N ALA A 179 2.90 2.73 11.44
CA ALA A 179 2.82 3.49 12.68
C ALA A 179 1.44 4.14 12.87
N ASP A 180 0.96 4.17 14.09
CA ASP A 180 -0.29 4.82 14.45
C ASP A 180 -0.19 6.35 14.38
N THR A 181 -1.34 7.02 14.57
CA THR A 181 -1.40 8.49 14.45
C THR A 181 -0.62 9.20 15.56
N SER A 182 -0.50 8.61 16.75
CA SER A 182 0.24 9.20 17.85
C SER A 182 1.73 9.21 17.57
N ALA A 183 2.26 8.09 17.07
CA ALA A 183 3.66 7.94 16.66
C ALA A 183 4.00 8.86 15.48
N THR A 184 3.20 8.81 14.41
CA THR A 184 3.45 9.64 13.22
C THR A 184 3.38 11.12 13.53
N LYS A 185 2.43 11.55 14.36
CA LYS A 185 2.30 12.96 14.76
C LYS A 185 3.44 13.44 15.66
N TRP A 186 3.90 12.57 16.56
CA TRP A 186 5.07 12.88 17.41
C TRP A 186 6.33 13.07 16.55
N ILE A 187 6.58 12.13 15.62
CA ILE A 187 7.73 12.18 14.70
C ILE A 187 7.65 13.41 13.78
N GLU A 188 6.47 13.68 13.20
CA GLU A 188 6.22 14.85 12.35
C GLU A 188 6.53 16.16 13.07
N ASN A 189 5.98 16.35 14.28
CA ASN A 189 6.19 17.56 15.07
C ASN A 189 7.67 17.73 15.39
N ARG A 190 8.33 16.68 15.88
CA ARG A 190 9.75 16.74 16.23
C ARG A 190 10.65 17.00 15.03
N ALA A 191 10.38 16.37 13.90
CA ALA A 191 11.11 16.62 12.66
C ALA A 191 10.97 18.09 12.19
N ASN A 192 9.76 18.65 12.27
CA ASN A 192 9.53 20.04 11.92
C ASN A 192 10.20 21.04 12.90
N GLU A 193 10.31 20.71 14.20
CA GLU A 193 11.11 21.47 15.14
C GLU A 193 12.59 21.46 14.77
N LEU A 194 13.15 20.29 14.42
CA LEU A 194 14.53 20.17 13.99
C LEU A 194 14.81 20.97 12.70
N LEU A 195 13.89 20.96 11.72
CA LEU A 195 13.99 21.78 10.52
C LEU A 195 13.99 23.27 10.85
N THR A 196 13.06 23.73 11.70
CA THR A 196 12.95 25.13 12.13
C THR A 196 14.22 25.58 12.84
N ASN A 197 14.83 24.69 13.65
CA ASN A 197 16.07 24.93 14.38
C ASN A 197 17.32 24.64 13.56
N LYS A 198 17.22 24.63 12.20
CA LYS A 198 18.37 24.43 11.29
C LYS A 198 19.14 23.16 11.58
N LEU A 199 18.43 22.08 11.91
CA LEU A 199 18.95 20.75 12.22
C LEU A 199 19.89 20.69 13.43
N GLN A 200 19.81 21.67 14.35
CA GLN A 200 20.57 21.60 15.60
C GLN A 200 20.15 20.37 16.40
N GLY A 201 21.14 19.58 16.85
CA GLY A 201 20.91 18.33 17.59
C GLY A 201 20.88 17.07 16.71
N VAL A 202 20.81 17.21 15.37
CA VAL A 202 20.93 16.06 14.47
C VAL A 202 22.37 15.58 14.45
N LYS A 203 22.59 14.32 14.78
CA LYS A 203 23.90 13.65 14.70
C LYS A 203 24.03 12.90 13.39
N ARG A 204 25.20 12.91 12.79
CA ARG A 204 25.48 12.13 11.59
C ARG A 204 26.95 11.72 11.50
N LEU A 205 27.19 10.60 10.84
CA LEU A 205 28.49 10.14 10.35
C LEU A 205 28.54 10.29 8.83
N ALA A 206 29.73 10.38 8.26
CA ALA A 206 29.85 10.24 6.81
C ALA A 206 29.40 8.83 6.38
N PHE A 207 28.70 8.71 5.25
CA PHE A 207 28.09 7.45 4.77
C PHE A 207 29.07 6.27 4.79
N SER A 208 30.30 6.44 4.31
CA SER A 208 31.31 5.38 4.33
C SER A 208 31.67 4.89 5.74
N LYS A 209 31.65 5.79 6.73
CA LYS A 209 31.86 5.44 8.14
C LYS A 209 30.64 4.76 8.73
N ALA A 210 29.44 5.23 8.39
CA ALA A 210 28.19 4.63 8.82
C ALA A 210 28.05 3.20 8.28
N LEU A 211 28.38 2.98 7.01
CA LEU A 211 28.35 1.66 6.37
C LEU A 211 29.33 0.66 7.00
N ALA A 212 30.50 1.14 7.46
CA ALA A 212 31.52 0.34 8.13
C ALA A 212 31.38 0.30 9.67
N ALA A 213 30.38 0.94 10.23
CA ALA A 213 30.17 0.97 11.68
C ALA A 213 29.84 -0.43 12.23
N SER A 214 30.29 -0.73 13.45
CA SER A 214 29.97 -1.99 14.15
C SER A 214 28.48 -2.17 14.41
N THR A 215 27.71 -1.08 14.35
CA THR A 215 26.25 -1.06 14.48
C THR A 215 25.51 -1.29 13.16
N THR A 216 26.22 -1.50 12.04
CA THR A 216 25.60 -1.76 10.72
C THR A 216 25.74 -3.22 10.36
N HIS A 217 24.62 -3.94 10.40
CA HIS A 217 24.53 -5.38 10.17
C HIS A 217 23.90 -5.68 8.81
N ARG A 218 24.18 -6.88 8.27
CA ARG A 218 23.64 -7.36 6.99
C ARG A 218 22.80 -8.60 7.24
N ARG A 219 21.68 -8.70 6.53
CA ARG A 219 20.78 -9.84 6.57
C ARG A 219 20.34 -10.20 5.15
N ASP A 220 20.23 -11.49 4.87
CA ASP A 220 19.54 -11.99 3.69
C ASP A 220 18.02 -11.97 3.94
N TYR A 221 17.37 -10.89 3.48
CA TYR A 221 15.92 -10.77 3.59
C TYR A 221 15.17 -11.72 2.65
N ILE A 222 15.75 -11.99 1.47
CA ILE A 222 15.10 -12.80 0.43
C ILE A 222 14.92 -14.23 0.92
N THR A 223 16.00 -14.88 1.34
CA THR A 223 15.96 -16.29 1.75
C THR A 223 15.00 -16.50 2.92
N ALA A 224 15.03 -15.66 3.95
CA ALA A 224 14.17 -15.80 5.11
C ALA A 224 12.67 -15.73 4.74
N TYR A 225 12.28 -14.74 3.94
CA TYR A 225 10.90 -14.56 3.50
C TYR A 225 10.45 -15.69 2.54
N VAL A 226 11.29 -16.02 1.55
CA VAL A 226 10.96 -17.05 0.56
C VAL A 226 10.77 -18.41 1.20
N GLN A 227 11.64 -18.81 2.13
CA GLN A 227 11.52 -20.12 2.79
C GLN A 227 10.25 -20.24 3.65
N ASP A 228 9.74 -19.14 4.16
CA ASP A 228 8.56 -19.13 5.03
C ASP A 228 7.23 -19.14 4.25
N LEU A 229 7.23 -18.89 2.94
CA LEU A 229 6.00 -18.83 2.12
C LEU A 229 5.17 -20.11 2.18
N VAL A 230 5.75 -21.30 2.39
CA VAL A 230 5.00 -22.58 2.54
C VAL A 230 4.06 -22.58 3.75
N ASN A 231 4.31 -21.71 4.74
CA ASN A 231 3.47 -21.61 5.91
C ASN A 231 2.21 -20.75 5.68
N ILE A 232 2.10 -20.09 4.52
CA ILE A 232 0.95 -19.25 4.19
C ILE A 232 0.29 -19.64 2.87
N ILE A 233 1.05 -20.11 1.89
CA ILE A 233 0.59 -20.52 0.56
C ILE A 233 0.75 -22.03 0.37
N ASP A 234 -0.21 -22.67 -0.29
CA ASP A 234 -0.07 -24.06 -0.73
C ASP A 234 0.74 -24.11 -2.03
N ILE A 235 2.07 -24.07 -1.85
CA ILE A 235 3.03 -24.05 -2.94
C ILE A 235 2.96 -25.35 -3.77
N ASP A 236 2.69 -26.48 -3.12
CA ASP A 236 2.63 -27.79 -3.81
C ASP A 236 1.43 -27.85 -4.76
N ALA A 237 0.29 -27.27 -4.37
CA ALA A 237 -0.87 -27.16 -5.26
C ALA A 237 -0.52 -26.36 -6.52
N ILE A 238 0.19 -25.23 -6.36
CA ILE A 238 0.61 -24.40 -7.51
C ILE A 238 1.58 -25.15 -8.39
N ARG A 239 2.61 -25.77 -7.81
CA ARG A 239 3.66 -26.51 -8.54
C ARG A 239 3.11 -27.60 -9.45
N HIS A 240 2.12 -28.33 -8.98
CA HIS A 240 1.56 -29.49 -9.69
C HIS A 240 0.34 -29.17 -10.55
N SER A 241 -0.09 -27.90 -10.61
CA SER A 241 -1.31 -27.50 -11.30
C SER A 241 -1.22 -27.49 -12.84
N GLY A 242 -0.01 -27.32 -13.38
CA GLY A 242 0.19 -27.10 -14.82
C GLY A 242 -0.26 -25.74 -15.33
N LEU A 243 -0.60 -24.79 -14.44
CA LEU A 243 -1.02 -23.44 -14.78
C LEU A 243 0.13 -22.65 -15.44
N LYS A 244 -0.22 -21.80 -16.41
CA LYS A 244 0.68 -20.78 -16.95
C LYS A 244 0.53 -19.51 -16.14
N LEU A 245 1.58 -19.16 -15.40
CA LEU A 245 1.58 -18.05 -14.46
C LEU A 245 2.56 -16.97 -14.90
N ALA A 246 2.22 -15.70 -14.64
CA ALA A 246 3.14 -14.59 -14.79
C ALA A 246 3.03 -13.58 -13.66
N VAL A 247 4.15 -12.92 -13.38
CA VAL A 247 4.20 -11.77 -12.47
C VAL A 247 4.93 -10.60 -13.13
N ASP A 248 4.36 -9.41 -12.95
CA ASP A 248 5.03 -8.15 -13.29
C ASP A 248 5.34 -7.41 -11.97
N PRO A 249 6.60 -7.34 -11.56
CA PRO A 249 7.01 -6.59 -10.37
C PRO A 249 6.93 -5.08 -10.56
N LEU A 250 6.49 -4.60 -11.72
CA LEU A 250 6.46 -3.20 -12.12
C LEU A 250 7.79 -2.46 -11.82
N GLY A 251 8.92 -3.17 -11.94
CA GLY A 251 10.26 -2.66 -11.64
C GLY A 251 10.49 -2.31 -10.17
N GLY A 252 9.67 -2.83 -9.27
CA GLY A 252 9.70 -2.54 -7.84
C GLY A 252 10.65 -3.43 -7.04
N ALA A 253 10.57 -3.32 -5.72
CA ALA A 253 11.48 -3.97 -4.76
C ALA A 253 11.47 -5.51 -4.82
N GLY A 254 10.43 -6.12 -5.39
CA GLY A 254 10.33 -7.57 -5.55
C GLY A 254 11.02 -8.15 -6.78
N VAL A 255 11.70 -7.33 -7.60
CA VAL A 255 12.40 -7.81 -8.82
C VAL A 255 13.36 -8.97 -8.53
N ALA A 256 14.09 -8.93 -7.41
CA ALA A 256 14.98 -10.02 -7.00
C ALA A 256 14.26 -11.18 -6.29
N TYR A 257 13.07 -10.95 -5.74
CA TYR A 257 12.31 -11.95 -4.98
C TYR A 257 11.61 -12.95 -5.89
N TRP A 258 10.98 -12.50 -6.97
CA TRP A 258 10.20 -13.36 -7.86
C TRP A 258 11.02 -14.44 -8.54
N PRO A 259 12.22 -14.18 -9.10
CA PRO A 259 13.08 -15.23 -9.63
C PRO A 259 13.47 -16.25 -8.54
N ARG A 260 13.73 -15.76 -7.32
CA ARG A 260 14.10 -16.62 -6.21
C ARG A 260 12.95 -17.52 -5.73
N ILE A 261 11.72 -16.99 -5.71
CA ILE A 261 10.50 -17.76 -5.43
C ILE A 261 10.31 -18.84 -6.50
N ALA A 262 10.41 -18.47 -7.79
CA ALA A 262 10.24 -19.40 -8.90
C ALA A 262 11.28 -20.52 -8.87
N GLU A 263 12.55 -20.20 -8.64
CA GLU A 263 13.66 -21.16 -8.55
C GLU A 263 13.51 -22.08 -7.33
N PHE A 264 13.37 -21.51 -6.14
CA PHE A 264 13.34 -22.25 -4.88
C PHE A 264 12.19 -23.27 -4.83
N TYR A 265 11.02 -22.85 -5.31
CA TYR A 265 9.83 -23.69 -5.31
C TYR A 265 9.56 -24.43 -6.63
N GLN A 266 10.41 -24.23 -7.64
CA GLN A 266 10.23 -24.82 -8.97
C GLN A 266 8.86 -24.49 -9.58
N LEU A 267 8.44 -23.23 -9.46
CA LEU A 267 7.16 -22.77 -10.01
C LEU A 267 7.31 -22.40 -11.49
N PRO A 268 6.32 -22.73 -12.35
CA PRO A 268 6.30 -22.32 -13.77
C PRO A 268 5.85 -20.84 -13.88
N LEU A 269 6.61 -19.93 -13.27
CA LEU A 269 6.30 -18.51 -13.15
C LEU A 269 7.17 -17.69 -14.08
N GLU A 270 6.55 -17.04 -15.06
CA GLU A 270 7.23 -16.07 -15.94
C GLU A 270 7.30 -14.69 -15.25
N ILE A 271 8.50 -14.13 -15.16
CA ILE A 271 8.74 -12.82 -14.59
C ILE A 271 8.82 -11.80 -15.73
N LEU A 272 7.87 -10.88 -15.78
CA LEU A 272 7.82 -9.79 -16.75
C LEU A 272 8.56 -8.57 -16.20
N ASN A 273 9.17 -7.76 -17.08
CA ASN A 273 9.93 -6.57 -16.67
C ASN A 273 10.90 -6.82 -15.48
N PRO A 274 11.84 -7.78 -15.60
CA PRO A 274 12.70 -8.21 -14.49
C PRO A 274 13.85 -7.25 -14.18
N TYR A 275 13.74 -5.99 -14.56
CA TYR A 275 14.80 -4.99 -14.45
C TYR A 275 14.34 -3.80 -13.60
N VAL A 276 15.28 -3.25 -12.83
CA VAL A 276 15.09 -1.98 -12.14
C VAL A 276 15.46 -0.84 -13.07
N ASP A 277 14.53 0.06 -13.32
CA ASP A 277 14.73 1.32 -14.04
C ASP A 277 14.03 2.44 -13.27
N PRO A 278 14.73 3.28 -12.51
CA PRO A 278 14.10 4.33 -11.70
C PRO A 278 13.37 5.43 -12.49
N THR A 279 13.44 5.41 -13.83
CA THR A 279 12.55 6.21 -14.67
C THR A 279 11.20 5.54 -14.94
N PHE A 280 11.10 4.24 -14.71
CA PHE A 280 9.93 3.39 -14.98
C PHE A 280 9.38 3.56 -16.41
N ARG A 281 10.26 3.79 -17.39
CA ARG A 281 9.88 4.09 -18.80
C ARG A 281 9.13 2.96 -19.51
N PHE A 282 9.18 1.73 -18.97
CA PHE A 282 8.44 0.58 -19.48
C PHE A 282 6.95 0.62 -19.12
N MET A 283 6.57 1.42 -18.11
CA MET A 283 5.18 1.60 -17.70
C MET A 283 4.37 2.39 -18.73
N THR A 284 3.09 2.07 -18.82
CA THR A 284 2.10 2.90 -19.47
C THR A 284 1.62 3.99 -18.51
N LEU A 285 1.25 5.15 -19.07
CA LEU A 285 0.79 6.29 -18.28
C LEU A 285 -0.57 6.00 -17.66
N ASP A 286 -0.73 6.41 -16.43
CA ASP A 286 -1.98 6.31 -15.69
C ASP A 286 -3.01 7.36 -16.16
N TRP A 287 -4.20 7.34 -15.58
CA TRP A 287 -5.33 8.19 -15.93
C TRP A 287 -4.99 9.70 -15.96
N ASP A 288 -4.02 10.14 -15.16
CA ASP A 288 -3.55 11.52 -15.09
C ASP A 288 -2.38 11.84 -16.05
N SER A 289 -2.10 10.95 -17.01
CA SER A 289 -0.98 11.03 -17.96
C SER A 289 0.40 11.09 -17.28
N ARG A 290 0.54 10.52 -16.08
CA ARG A 290 1.80 10.35 -15.35
C ARG A 290 2.18 8.88 -15.25
N ILE A 291 3.46 8.60 -15.15
CA ILE A 291 3.92 7.26 -14.79
C ILE A 291 3.55 7.02 -13.32
N ARG A 292 2.77 5.97 -13.07
CA ARG A 292 2.46 5.45 -11.73
C ARG A 292 2.54 3.93 -11.78
N MET A 293 3.06 3.31 -10.73
CA MET A 293 3.13 1.86 -10.62
C MET A 293 1.90 1.31 -9.87
N ASP A 294 0.71 1.86 -10.21
CA ASP A 294 -0.55 1.46 -9.57
C ASP A 294 -1.11 0.20 -10.22
N CYS A 295 -0.92 -0.93 -9.55
CA CYS A 295 -1.38 -2.24 -10.00
C CYS A 295 -2.92 -2.41 -9.97
N SER A 296 -3.68 -1.44 -9.45
CA SER A 296 -5.13 -1.41 -9.52
C SER A 296 -5.69 -0.60 -10.71
N SER A 297 -4.83 0.15 -11.40
CA SER A 297 -5.23 1.00 -12.53
C SER A 297 -5.18 0.24 -13.86
N PRO A 298 -6.28 0.22 -14.64
CA PRO A 298 -6.27 -0.40 -15.96
C PRO A 298 -5.34 0.31 -16.95
N PHE A 299 -5.04 1.58 -16.73
CA PHE A 299 -4.12 2.35 -17.57
C PHE A 299 -2.65 1.97 -17.28
N ALA A 300 -2.25 1.96 -16.02
CA ALA A 300 -0.91 1.54 -15.61
C ALA A 300 -0.65 0.06 -15.94
N MET A 301 -1.69 -0.78 -15.85
CA MET A 301 -1.65 -2.22 -16.11
C MET A 301 -1.90 -2.60 -17.59
N ALA A 302 -2.04 -1.64 -18.50
CA ALA A 302 -2.41 -1.91 -19.90
C ALA A 302 -1.47 -2.94 -20.58
N SER A 303 -0.17 -2.89 -20.27
CA SER A 303 0.82 -3.84 -20.82
C SER A 303 0.59 -5.28 -20.36
N LEU A 304 0.20 -5.50 -19.09
CA LEU A 304 -0.10 -6.84 -18.57
C LEU A 304 -1.47 -7.30 -19.03
N ILE A 305 -2.47 -6.43 -19.06
CA ILE A 305 -3.82 -6.73 -19.55
C ILE A 305 -3.77 -7.19 -21.02
N ALA A 306 -2.92 -6.58 -21.86
CA ALA A 306 -2.73 -6.99 -23.25
C ALA A 306 -2.18 -8.41 -23.42
N LYS A 307 -1.59 -9.00 -22.38
CA LYS A 307 -1.06 -10.37 -22.35
C LYS A 307 -1.99 -11.38 -21.68
N LYS A 308 -3.18 -10.98 -21.24
CA LYS A 308 -4.10 -11.82 -20.45
C LYS A 308 -4.40 -13.20 -21.03
N ASP A 309 -4.41 -13.32 -22.38
CA ASP A 309 -4.70 -14.58 -23.07
C ASP A 309 -3.51 -15.57 -23.11
N GLN A 310 -2.32 -15.12 -22.69
CA GLN A 310 -1.10 -15.93 -22.66
C GLN A 310 -0.97 -16.75 -21.36
N PHE A 311 -1.67 -16.33 -20.30
CA PHE A 311 -1.57 -16.90 -18.95
C PHE A 311 -2.94 -17.32 -18.43
N ASP A 312 -2.98 -18.27 -17.53
CA ASP A 312 -4.19 -18.63 -16.80
C ASP A 312 -4.47 -17.61 -15.68
N VAL A 313 -3.40 -17.22 -14.98
CA VAL A 313 -3.41 -16.11 -14.01
C VAL A 313 -2.11 -15.33 -14.16
N ALA A 314 -2.21 -14.01 -14.18
CA ALA A 314 -1.07 -13.11 -14.06
C ALA A 314 -1.35 -12.06 -12.97
N TRP A 315 -0.28 -11.53 -12.37
CA TRP A 315 -0.44 -10.48 -11.38
C TRP A 315 0.70 -9.47 -11.42
N ALA A 316 0.47 -8.33 -10.79
CA ALA A 316 1.50 -7.33 -10.55
C ALA A 316 1.47 -6.87 -9.09
N CYS A 317 2.60 -6.33 -8.65
CA CYS A 317 2.71 -5.61 -7.39
C CYS A 317 3.20 -4.19 -7.67
N ASP A 318 2.82 -3.24 -6.81
CA ASP A 318 3.36 -1.89 -6.88
C ASP A 318 4.83 -1.84 -6.42
N THR A 319 5.43 -0.67 -6.40
CA THR A 319 6.89 -0.54 -6.27
C THR A 319 7.44 -1.13 -4.96
N ASP A 320 6.73 -0.98 -3.85
CA ASP A 320 7.11 -1.55 -2.55
C ASP A 320 6.38 -2.85 -2.20
N HIS A 321 5.64 -3.42 -3.17
CA HIS A 321 4.96 -4.71 -3.09
C HIS A 321 3.95 -4.85 -1.96
N ASP A 322 3.36 -3.72 -1.51
CA ASP A 322 2.29 -3.75 -0.51
C ASP A 322 0.89 -3.88 -1.16
N ARG A 323 0.80 -3.84 -2.50
CA ARG A 323 -0.43 -3.96 -3.28
C ARG A 323 -0.35 -5.03 -4.35
N HIS A 324 -1.53 -5.44 -4.84
CA HIS A 324 -1.68 -6.45 -5.87
C HIS A 324 -2.59 -5.98 -7.02
N GLY A 325 -2.35 -6.49 -8.22
CA GLY A 325 -3.25 -6.38 -9.36
C GLY A 325 -3.37 -7.75 -10.03
N ILE A 326 -4.55 -8.34 -10.03
CA ILE A 326 -4.77 -9.69 -10.55
C ILE A 326 -5.40 -9.59 -11.95
N VAL A 327 -4.80 -10.28 -12.91
CA VAL A 327 -5.26 -10.34 -14.30
C VAL A 327 -5.59 -11.78 -14.65
N THR A 328 -6.81 -12.02 -15.12
CA THR A 328 -7.25 -13.32 -15.61
C THR A 328 -7.69 -13.22 -17.06
N ARG A 329 -7.69 -14.37 -17.74
CA ARG A 329 -8.07 -14.44 -19.16
C ARG A 329 -9.49 -13.92 -19.41
N GLY A 330 -10.44 -14.33 -18.56
CA GLY A 330 -11.86 -14.01 -18.73
C GLY A 330 -12.22 -12.58 -18.31
N SER A 331 -11.66 -12.13 -17.19
CA SER A 331 -12.06 -10.86 -16.54
C SER A 331 -11.09 -9.70 -16.81
N GLY A 332 -9.89 -9.97 -17.37
CA GLY A 332 -8.84 -8.96 -17.45
C GLY A 332 -8.37 -8.57 -16.05
N LEU A 333 -8.12 -7.28 -15.80
CA LEU A 333 -7.76 -6.77 -14.48
C LEU A 333 -8.98 -6.79 -13.55
N LEU A 334 -8.87 -7.51 -12.45
CA LEU A 334 -9.91 -7.56 -11.42
C LEU A 334 -9.91 -6.26 -10.59
N ASN A 335 -11.11 -5.76 -10.32
CA ASN A 335 -11.26 -4.71 -9.30
C ASN A 335 -10.76 -5.22 -7.94
N PRO A 336 -9.97 -4.45 -7.18
CA PRO A 336 -9.47 -4.89 -5.86
C PRO A 336 -10.59 -5.36 -4.92
N ASN A 337 -11.73 -4.66 -4.84
CA ASN A 337 -12.86 -5.08 -4.02
C ASN A 337 -13.39 -6.47 -4.40
N HIS A 338 -13.38 -6.80 -5.71
CA HIS A 338 -13.81 -8.12 -6.19
C HIS A 338 -12.85 -9.19 -5.71
N TYR A 339 -11.55 -8.94 -5.84
CA TYR A 339 -10.54 -9.89 -5.43
C TYR A 339 -10.49 -10.08 -3.91
N LEU A 340 -10.67 -9.00 -3.12
CA LEU A 340 -10.79 -9.12 -1.66
C LEU A 340 -11.95 -10.06 -1.26
N ALA A 341 -13.12 -9.91 -1.88
CA ALA A 341 -14.28 -10.78 -1.61
C ALA A 341 -13.99 -12.25 -1.97
N VAL A 342 -13.30 -12.48 -3.09
CA VAL A 342 -12.84 -13.81 -3.52
C VAL A 342 -11.84 -14.41 -2.53
N CYS A 343 -10.83 -13.65 -2.11
CA CYS A 343 -9.85 -14.10 -1.11
C CYS A 343 -10.54 -14.51 0.19
N ILE A 344 -11.48 -13.72 0.68
CA ILE A 344 -12.24 -14.01 1.89
C ILE A 344 -13.02 -15.32 1.74
N GLN A 345 -13.79 -15.45 0.66
CA GLN A 345 -14.56 -16.69 0.40
C GLN A 345 -13.63 -17.90 0.36
N TYR A 346 -12.53 -17.80 -0.36
CA TYR A 346 -11.59 -18.92 -0.51
C TYR A 346 -10.90 -19.26 0.82
N LEU A 347 -10.28 -18.30 1.47
CA LEU A 347 -9.50 -18.54 2.69
C LEU A 347 -10.34 -19.11 3.82
N PHE A 348 -11.51 -18.55 4.09
CA PHE A 348 -12.38 -19.02 5.19
C PHE A 348 -13.06 -20.37 4.93
N THR A 349 -12.96 -20.90 3.70
CA THR A 349 -13.40 -22.25 3.34
C THR A 349 -12.26 -23.24 3.19
N HIS A 350 -10.98 -22.79 3.09
CA HIS A 350 -9.82 -23.65 2.84
C HIS A 350 -8.71 -23.58 3.91
N ARG A 351 -8.90 -22.78 4.96
CA ARG A 351 -7.95 -22.67 6.10
C ARG A 351 -8.58 -23.29 7.35
N ALA A 352 -8.61 -24.64 7.40
CA ALA A 352 -9.27 -25.41 8.46
C ALA A 352 -8.68 -25.19 9.86
N GLU A 353 -7.39 -24.80 9.95
CA GLU A 353 -6.72 -24.55 11.23
C GLU A 353 -7.01 -23.15 11.80
N TRP A 354 -7.66 -22.27 11.02
CA TRP A 354 -8.03 -20.95 11.53
C TRP A 354 -9.12 -21.04 12.59
N SER A 355 -9.01 -20.21 13.61
CA SER A 355 -10.03 -20.10 14.64
C SER A 355 -11.42 -19.92 14.01
N PRO A 356 -12.44 -20.66 14.47
CA PRO A 356 -13.81 -20.41 14.03
C PRO A 356 -14.31 -19.01 14.39
N LYS A 357 -13.63 -18.30 15.30
CA LYS A 357 -13.91 -16.92 15.68
C LYS A 357 -13.14 -15.89 14.85
N ALA A 358 -12.18 -16.32 14.04
CA ALA A 358 -11.43 -15.40 13.19
C ALA A 358 -12.36 -14.58 12.30
N GLY A 359 -12.27 -13.28 12.39
CA GLY A 359 -13.09 -12.31 11.68
C GLY A 359 -12.40 -11.76 10.43
N ILE A 360 -13.07 -10.80 9.81
CA ILE A 360 -12.64 -10.13 8.58
C ILE A 360 -12.55 -8.63 8.86
N GLY A 361 -11.45 -7.99 8.43
CA GLY A 361 -11.28 -6.55 8.52
C GLY A 361 -11.38 -5.87 7.16
N LYS A 362 -12.12 -4.76 7.07
CA LYS A 362 -12.16 -3.90 5.89
C LYS A 362 -12.21 -2.42 6.25
N THR A 363 -11.80 -1.55 5.32
CA THR A 363 -12.04 -0.12 5.45
C THR A 363 -13.48 0.24 5.07
N LEU A 364 -13.98 1.34 5.64
CA LEU A 364 -15.36 1.79 5.45
C LEU A 364 -15.71 2.14 3.98
N VAL A 365 -14.70 2.33 3.14
CA VAL A 365 -14.85 2.64 1.70
C VAL A 365 -14.71 1.41 0.80
N SER A 366 -14.40 0.24 1.38
CA SER A 366 -14.40 -1.03 0.65
C SER A 366 -15.83 -1.54 0.40
N SER A 367 -15.97 -2.38 -0.62
CA SER A 367 -17.27 -2.88 -1.08
C SER A 367 -18.07 -3.60 0.00
N SER A 368 -19.38 -3.41 0.01
CA SER A 368 -20.34 -4.18 0.82
C SER A 368 -20.56 -5.61 0.31
N MET A 369 -19.99 -6.00 -0.82
CA MET A 369 -19.87 -7.41 -1.20
C MET A 369 -19.14 -8.19 -0.12
N ILE A 370 -18.11 -7.61 0.48
CA ILE A 370 -17.33 -8.22 1.57
C ILE A 370 -18.24 -8.51 2.77
N ASP A 371 -19.16 -7.58 3.13
CA ASP A 371 -20.12 -7.80 4.22
C ASP A 371 -21.06 -8.96 3.93
N ARG A 372 -21.55 -9.04 2.68
CA ARG A 372 -22.46 -10.13 2.26
C ARG A 372 -21.76 -11.49 2.28
N VAL A 373 -20.50 -11.54 1.83
CA VAL A 373 -19.67 -12.76 1.91
C VAL A 373 -19.40 -13.14 3.36
N ALA A 374 -18.98 -12.20 4.21
CA ALA A 374 -18.72 -12.44 5.63
C ALA A 374 -19.97 -12.99 6.34
N LYS A 375 -21.15 -12.39 6.10
CA LYS A 375 -22.43 -12.86 6.62
C LYS A 375 -22.74 -14.28 6.14
N GLY A 376 -22.50 -14.56 4.85
CA GLY A 376 -22.71 -15.89 4.26
C GLY A 376 -21.82 -16.97 4.85
N LEU A 377 -20.63 -16.60 5.32
CA LEU A 377 -19.66 -17.46 6.00
C LEU A 377 -19.88 -17.53 7.52
N GLY A 378 -20.79 -16.74 8.08
CA GLY A 378 -21.02 -16.66 9.53
C GLY A 378 -19.83 -16.03 10.28
N ARG A 379 -19.07 -15.12 9.64
CA ARG A 379 -17.89 -14.48 10.21
C ARG A 379 -18.17 -13.05 10.66
N SER A 380 -17.52 -12.64 11.75
CA SER A 380 -17.56 -11.26 12.24
C SER A 380 -16.82 -10.32 11.29
N MET A 381 -17.27 -9.05 11.24
CA MET A 381 -16.69 -7.99 10.44
C MET A 381 -16.19 -6.86 11.32
N LEU A 382 -14.95 -6.43 11.10
CA LEU A 382 -14.36 -5.22 11.66
C LEU A 382 -14.29 -4.16 10.56
N GLU A 383 -15.21 -3.20 10.53
CA GLU A 383 -15.16 -2.04 9.62
C GLU A 383 -14.52 -0.84 10.31
N VAL A 384 -13.41 -0.34 9.75
CA VAL A 384 -12.57 0.70 10.34
C VAL A 384 -12.37 1.91 9.39
N PRO A 385 -11.87 3.07 9.87
CA PRO A 385 -11.47 4.16 8.99
C PRO A 385 -10.39 3.70 8.01
N VAL A 386 -10.18 4.45 6.91
CA VAL A 386 -9.08 4.19 5.97
C VAL A 386 -7.74 4.25 6.69
N GLY A 387 -6.91 3.24 6.45
CA GLY A 387 -5.58 3.07 7.03
C GLY A 387 -5.38 1.69 7.65
N PHE A 388 -4.35 1.00 7.19
CA PHE A 388 -4.07 -0.40 7.54
C PHE A 388 -3.71 -0.60 9.02
N LYS A 389 -3.19 0.43 9.67
CA LYS A 389 -2.82 0.45 11.10
C LYS A 389 -3.92 -0.04 12.06
N TRP A 390 -5.18 0.13 11.67
CA TRP A 390 -6.32 -0.28 12.49
C TRP A 390 -6.50 -1.79 12.62
N PHE A 391 -5.92 -2.55 11.69
CA PHE A 391 -6.01 -4.01 11.67
C PHE A 391 -4.90 -4.69 12.47
N VAL A 392 -3.82 -3.96 12.79
CA VAL A 392 -2.61 -4.53 13.40
C VAL A 392 -2.89 -5.33 14.67
N PRO A 393 -3.67 -4.84 15.66
CA PRO A 393 -3.95 -5.62 16.87
C PRO A 393 -4.65 -6.95 16.56
N GLY A 394 -5.72 -6.91 15.76
CA GLY A 394 -6.49 -8.12 15.43
C GLY A 394 -5.71 -9.14 14.60
N LEU A 395 -4.73 -8.71 13.79
CA LEU A 395 -3.80 -9.62 13.10
C LEU A 395 -2.81 -10.26 14.08
N MET A 396 -2.25 -9.48 15.00
CA MET A 396 -1.30 -9.97 16.02
C MET A 396 -1.93 -11.03 16.92
N ASP A 397 -3.18 -10.82 17.31
CA ASP A 397 -3.91 -11.68 18.23
C ASP A 397 -4.62 -12.85 17.52
N GLY A 398 -4.59 -12.89 16.18
CA GLY A 398 -5.28 -13.91 15.37
C GLY A 398 -6.82 -13.78 15.38
N GLU A 399 -7.31 -12.63 15.82
CA GLU A 399 -8.75 -12.30 15.79
C GLU A 399 -9.26 -11.98 14.39
N LEU A 400 -8.36 -11.50 13.49
CA LEU A 400 -8.66 -11.21 12.10
C LEU A 400 -7.91 -12.19 11.20
N GLY A 401 -8.64 -13.05 10.50
CA GLY A 401 -8.08 -14.00 9.55
C GLY A 401 -7.62 -13.35 8.24
N PHE A 402 -8.37 -12.35 7.78
CA PHE A 402 -8.09 -11.58 6.57
C PHE A 402 -8.43 -10.11 6.80
N VAL A 403 -7.60 -9.22 6.28
CA VAL A 403 -7.84 -7.78 6.27
C VAL A 403 -7.48 -7.16 4.92
N GLY A 404 -8.24 -6.15 4.48
CA GLY A 404 -7.99 -5.52 3.18
C GLY A 404 -8.59 -4.13 3.01
N GLU A 405 -8.02 -3.43 2.02
CA GLU A 405 -8.42 -2.08 1.60
C GLU A 405 -8.74 -2.09 0.10
N GLU A 406 -9.70 -1.28 -0.33
CA GLU A 406 -10.09 -1.09 -1.73
C GLU A 406 -8.93 -0.59 -2.61
N SER A 407 -7.88 -0.09 -2.00
CA SER A 407 -6.64 0.35 -2.65
C SER A 407 -5.71 -0.80 -3.08
N ALA A 408 -6.21 -2.04 -3.08
CA ALA A 408 -5.49 -3.26 -3.43
C ALA A 408 -4.44 -3.72 -2.40
N GLY A 409 -4.52 -3.25 -1.16
CA GLY A 409 -3.67 -3.72 -0.07
C GLY A 409 -4.39 -4.70 0.83
N ALA A 410 -3.81 -5.88 1.10
CA ALA A 410 -4.37 -6.87 2.01
C ALA A 410 -3.28 -7.75 2.62
N THR A 411 -3.63 -8.45 3.70
CA THR A 411 -2.85 -9.56 4.26
C THR A 411 -3.78 -10.54 4.96
N PHE A 412 -3.27 -11.73 5.29
CA PHE A 412 -4.02 -12.77 5.98
C PHE A 412 -3.10 -13.62 6.87
N LEU A 413 -3.69 -14.41 7.74
CA LEU A 413 -2.94 -15.27 8.66
C LEU A 413 -2.28 -16.45 7.93
N ARG A 414 -1.20 -16.96 8.52
CA ARG A 414 -0.58 -18.24 8.15
C ARG A 414 -1.60 -19.37 8.18
N ARG A 415 -1.30 -20.48 7.54
CA ARG A 415 -2.17 -21.68 7.55
C ARG A 415 -2.53 -22.14 8.96
N ASN A 416 -1.61 -22.02 9.90
CA ASN A 416 -1.81 -22.37 11.32
C ASN A 416 -2.49 -21.28 12.17
N GLY A 417 -3.03 -20.23 11.54
CA GLY A 417 -3.74 -19.15 12.23
C GLY A 417 -2.87 -18.11 12.94
N LYS A 418 -1.54 -18.19 12.83
CA LYS A 418 -0.64 -17.15 13.37
C LYS A 418 -0.48 -16.01 12.38
N VAL A 419 -0.07 -14.84 12.90
CA VAL A 419 0.22 -13.66 12.09
C VAL A 419 1.32 -13.96 11.06
N TRP A 420 1.12 -13.45 9.84
CA TRP A 420 2.14 -13.44 8.77
C TRP A 420 2.88 -12.10 8.75
N THR A 421 2.18 -11.05 8.35
CA THR A 421 2.60 -9.66 8.40
C THR A 421 1.50 -8.81 9.00
N THR A 422 1.84 -7.66 9.53
CA THR A 422 0.91 -6.64 10.00
C THR A 422 0.86 -5.44 9.08
N ASP A 423 1.62 -5.47 7.99
CA ASP A 423 1.47 -4.60 6.84
C ASP A 423 0.90 -5.39 5.64
N LYS A 424 0.45 -4.70 4.62
CA LYS A 424 -0.09 -5.27 3.38
C LYS A 424 0.99 -6.06 2.64
N ASP A 425 0.60 -7.15 1.99
CA ASP A 425 1.52 -8.04 1.30
C ASP A 425 1.00 -8.45 -0.08
N GLY A 426 1.45 -7.76 -1.12
CA GLY A 426 1.08 -8.04 -2.50
C GLY A 426 1.67 -9.36 -3.04
N LEU A 427 2.82 -9.85 -2.49
CA LEU A 427 3.42 -11.09 -2.95
C LEU A 427 2.51 -12.28 -2.66
N ILE A 428 2.02 -12.38 -1.40
CA ILE A 428 1.14 -13.50 -1.03
C ILE A 428 -0.22 -13.42 -1.72
N LEU A 429 -0.72 -12.21 -2.02
CA LEU A 429 -1.98 -12.05 -2.75
C LEU A 429 -1.87 -12.56 -4.20
N GLY A 430 -0.74 -12.30 -4.89
CA GLY A 430 -0.47 -12.87 -6.21
C GLY A 430 -0.37 -14.40 -6.18
N LEU A 431 0.39 -14.96 -5.24
CA LEU A 431 0.52 -16.41 -5.05
C LEU A 431 -0.81 -17.06 -4.65
N LEU A 432 -1.65 -16.38 -3.86
CA LEU A 432 -2.98 -16.86 -3.49
C LEU A 432 -3.91 -16.99 -4.71
N ALA A 433 -3.81 -16.09 -5.69
CA ALA A 433 -4.56 -16.22 -6.94
C ALA A 433 -4.18 -17.50 -7.72
N ALA A 434 -2.90 -17.83 -7.73
CA ALA A 434 -2.43 -19.09 -8.32
C ALA A 434 -2.88 -20.32 -7.49
N GLU A 435 -2.78 -20.26 -6.16
CA GLU A 435 -3.24 -21.33 -5.26
C GLU A 435 -4.72 -21.65 -5.46
N MET A 436 -5.59 -20.62 -5.39
CA MET A 436 -7.02 -20.86 -5.52
C MET A 436 -7.41 -21.39 -6.89
N THR A 437 -6.71 -20.95 -7.95
CA THR A 437 -6.93 -21.46 -9.30
C THR A 437 -6.50 -22.92 -9.42
N ALA A 438 -5.37 -23.27 -8.82
CA ALA A 438 -4.87 -24.65 -8.80
C ALA A 438 -5.81 -25.62 -8.06
N ILE A 439 -6.33 -25.18 -6.91
CA ILE A 439 -7.18 -26.03 -6.05
C ILE A 439 -8.61 -26.13 -6.57
N THR A 440 -9.19 -25.03 -7.04
CA THR A 440 -10.60 -25.00 -7.42
C THR A 440 -10.84 -25.27 -8.90
N GLY A 441 -9.82 -25.17 -9.75
CA GLY A 441 -9.94 -25.21 -11.21
C GLY A 441 -10.60 -23.96 -11.79
N LYS A 442 -10.80 -22.90 -11.00
CA LYS A 442 -11.45 -21.64 -11.38
C LYS A 442 -10.53 -20.45 -11.08
N ASP A 443 -10.39 -19.55 -12.03
CA ASP A 443 -9.68 -18.31 -11.78
C ASP A 443 -10.46 -17.37 -10.84
N PRO A 444 -9.81 -16.38 -10.21
CA PRO A 444 -10.47 -15.43 -9.30
C PRO A 444 -11.68 -14.71 -9.89
N GLY A 445 -11.67 -14.43 -11.21
CA GLY A 445 -12.81 -13.81 -11.90
C GLY A 445 -14.03 -14.73 -11.97
N GLN A 446 -13.80 -16.01 -12.22
CA GLN A 446 -14.86 -17.03 -12.22
C GLN A 446 -15.45 -17.24 -10.83
N ILE A 447 -14.61 -17.25 -9.78
CA ILE A 447 -15.07 -17.32 -8.39
C ILE A 447 -15.89 -16.06 -8.05
N TYR A 448 -15.46 -14.88 -8.49
CA TYR A 448 -16.24 -13.66 -8.28
C TYR A 448 -17.61 -13.70 -8.95
N ASN A 449 -17.72 -14.25 -10.16
CA ASN A 449 -19.01 -14.43 -10.83
C ASN A 449 -19.97 -15.33 -10.02
N GLU A 450 -19.47 -16.34 -9.35
CA GLU A 450 -20.29 -17.16 -8.43
C GLU A 450 -20.77 -16.35 -7.21
N LEU A 451 -19.90 -15.49 -6.67
CA LEU A 451 -20.27 -14.59 -5.57
C LEU A 451 -21.35 -13.60 -6.00
N THR A 452 -21.24 -13.01 -7.21
CA THR A 452 -22.27 -12.08 -7.71
C THR A 452 -23.60 -12.77 -7.95
N ALA A 453 -23.60 -14.00 -8.45
CA ALA A 453 -24.83 -14.79 -8.61
C ALA A 453 -25.53 -15.08 -7.25
N ARG A 454 -24.76 -15.20 -6.16
CA ARG A 454 -25.28 -15.50 -4.83
C ARG A 454 -25.66 -14.26 -4.03
N TYR A 455 -24.88 -13.19 -4.13
CA TYR A 455 -24.96 -12.03 -3.24
C TYR A 455 -25.38 -10.73 -3.93
N GLY A 456 -25.54 -10.73 -5.26
CA GLY A 456 -25.81 -9.56 -6.10
C GLY A 456 -24.52 -8.99 -6.71
N ASN A 457 -24.67 -8.24 -7.78
CA ASN A 457 -23.57 -7.68 -8.56
C ASN A 457 -23.45 -6.17 -8.32
N PRO A 458 -22.56 -5.71 -7.40
CA PRO A 458 -22.43 -4.30 -7.11
C PRO A 458 -21.70 -3.55 -8.24
N VAL A 459 -22.11 -2.32 -8.45
CA VAL A 459 -21.37 -1.32 -9.24
C VAL A 459 -20.75 -0.33 -8.27
N TYR A 460 -19.44 -0.16 -8.37
CA TYR A 460 -18.64 0.69 -7.47
C TYR A 460 -17.84 1.70 -8.26
N GLN A 461 -17.86 2.96 -7.82
CA GLN A 461 -17.05 4.00 -8.43
C GLN A 461 -16.68 5.08 -7.41
N ARG A 462 -15.44 5.60 -7.54
CA ARG A 462 -15.00 6.82 -6.87
C ARG A 462 -15.09 7.99 -7.84
N ILE A 463 -15.58 9.12 -7.34
CA ILE A 463 -15.54 10.42 -8.02
C ILE A 463 -14.92 11.45 -7.08
N ASP A 464 -14.35 12.51 -7.66
CA ASP A 464 -13.82 13.63 -6.92
C ASP A 464 -14.75 14.84 -7.06
N ALA A 465 -14.80 15.71 -6.05
CA ALA A 465 -15.58 16.95 -6.05
C ALA A 465 -14.74 18.08 -5.45
N ASP A 466 -14.78 19.25 -6.07
CA ASP A 466 -14.01 20.40 -5.64
C ASP A 466 -14.40 20.85 -4.22
N ALA A 467 -13.41 21.21 -3.41
CA ALA A 467 -13.63 21.73 -2.07
C ALA A 467 -12.48 22.61 -1.61
N THR A 468 -12.84 23.76 -1.04
CA THR A 468 -11.86 24.64 -0.38
C THR A 468 -11.29 23.98 0.88
N ARG A 469 -10.19 24.53 1.37
CA ARG A 469 -9.57 24.06 2.62
C ARG A 469 -10.54 24.14 3.81
N GLU A 470 -11.37 25.17 3.86
CA GLU A 470 -12.38 25.36 4.90
C GLU A 470 -13.47 24.29 4.82
N GLN A 471 -14.01 24.04 3.62
CA GLN A 471 -15.01 22.98 3.38
C GLN A 471 -14.46 21.59 3.74
N LYS A 472 -13.21 21.31 3.41
CA LYS A 472 -12.56 20.05 3.81
C LYS A 472 -12.45 19.90 5.32
N ALA A 473 -12.14 20.99 6.04
CA ALA A 473 -12.10 20.99 7.51
C ALA A 473 -13.49 20.75 8.12
N LYS A 474 -14.53 21.37 7.57
CA LYS A 474 -15.93 21.11 7.99
C LYS A 474 -16.32 19.66 7.73
N LEU A 475 -16.03 19.12 6.53
CA LEU A 475 -16.33 17.71 6.19
C LEU A 475 -15.67 16.73 7.17
N ALA A 476 -14.42 16.99 7.56
CA ALA A 476 -13.70 16.13 8.50
C ALA A 476 -14.29 16.10 9.92
N GLN A 477 -15.12 17.10 10.27
CA GLN A 477 -15.71 17.28 11.59
C GLN A 477 -17.24 17.11 11.61
N LEU A 478 -17.84 16.60 10.50
CA LEU A 478 -19.29 16.43 10.44
C LEU A 478 -19.79 15.49 11.54
N SER A 479 -20.97 15.83 12.04
CA SER A 479 -21.76 14.93 12.90
C SER A 479 -22.98 14.38 12.14
N PRO A 480 -23.52 13.21 12.51
CA PRO A 480 -24.71 12.65 11.87
C PRO A 480 -25.93 13.58 11.89
N ALA A 481 -26.05 14.43 12.91
CA ALA A 481 -27.17 15.37 13.08
C ALA A 481 -27.21 16.47 12.00
N GLN A 482 -26.10 16.74 11.31
CA GLN A 482 -26.05 17.73 10.23
C GLN A 482 -26.59 17.18 8.90
N VAL A 483 -26.85 15.88 8.81
CA VAL A 483 -27.47 15.24 7.64
C VAL A 483 -28.96 15.07 7.92
N THR A 484 -29.78 15.93 7.35
CA THR A 484 -31.23 15.97 7.58
C THR A 484 -32.04 15.11 6.61
N ALA A 485 -31.41 14.66 5.52
CA ALA A 485 -32.03 13.80 4.51
C ALA A 485 -32.53 12.48 5.13
N LYS A 486 -33.69 12.01 4.70
CA LYS A 486 -34.29 10.73 5.13
C LYS A 486 -34.20 9.65 4.07
N GLU A 487 -33.97 10.07 2.82
CA GLU A 487 -33.88 9.19 1.66
C GLU A 487 -32.65 9.55 0.83
N MET A 488 -32.12 8.57 0.12
CA MET A 488 -31.05 8.69 -0.87
C MET A 488 -31.33 7.73 -2.02
N ALA A 489 -31.27 8.24 -3.23
CA ALA A 489 -31.53 7.50 -4.47
C ALA A 489 -32.88 6.75 -4.48
N GLY A 490 -33.90 7.33 -3.79
CA GLY A 490 -35.25 6.75 -3.70
C GLY A 490 -35.39 5.64 -2.66
N GLN A 491 -34.41 5.46 -1.80
CA GLN A 491 -34.44 4.51 -0.69
C GLN A 491 -34.27 5.21 0.66
N THR A 492 -34.92 4.68 1.69
CA THR A 492 -34.75 5.17 3.07
C THR A 492 -33.30 5.01 3.52
N ILE A 493 -32.72 6.05 4.10
CA ILE A 493 -31.40 6.02 4.73
C ILE A 493 -31.47 5.13 5.98
N THR A 494 -30.63 4.11 6.01
CA THR A 494 -30.54 3.14 7.12
C THR A 494 -29.42 3.48 8.10
N ALA A 495 -28.38 4.20 7.66
CA ALA A 495 -27.26 4.61 8.51
C ALA A 495 -26.61 5.91 8.02
N ILE A 496 -26.22 6.74 8.98
CA ILE A 496 -25.38 7.93 8.79
C ILE A 496 -24.20 7.79 9.76
N ILE A 497 -22.98 7.67 9.23
CA ILE A 497 -21.80 7.23 9.96
C ILE A 497 -20.71 8.30 9.86
N THR A 498 -20.20 8.75 10.99
CA THR A 498 -19.04 9.64 11.14
C THR A 498 -17.95 9.01 12.02
N GLU A 499 -18.28 7.89 12.67
CA GLU A 499 -17.37 7.03 13.43
C GLU A 499 -17.46 5.60 12.89
N ALA A 500 -16.33 4.93 12.76
CA ALA A 500 -16.29 3.57 12.19
C ALA A 500 -16.97 2.57 13.16
N PRO A 501 -17.85 1.69 12.66
CA PRO A 501 -18.59 0.74 13.52
C PRO A 501 -17.70 -0.23 14.30
N GLY A 502 -16.53 -0.56 13.75
CA GLY A 502 -15.64 -1.58 14.32
C GLY A 502 -14.79 -1.10 15.49
N ASN A 503 -14.44 0.18 15.56
CA ASN A 503 -13.52 0.69 16.59
C ASN A 503 -13.88 2.09 17.12
N HIS A 504 -15.02 2.64 16.74
CA HIS A 504 -15.52 3.96 17.14
C HIS A 504 -14.56 5.12 16.83
N ALA A 505 -13.58 4.90 15.95
CA ALA A 505 -12.67 5.96 15.55
C ALA A 505 -13.35 6.90 14.51
N PRO A 506 -13.09 8.22 14.58
CA PRO A 506 -13.59 9.16 13.59
C PRO A 506 -13.15 8.79 12.18
N ILE A 507 -14.09 8.77 11.23
CA ILE A 507 -13.77 8.45 9.82
C ILE A 507 -13.19 9.67 9.06
N GLY A 508 -13.23 10.84 9.66
CA GLY A 508 -12.79 12.08 9.04
C GLY A 508 -13.63 12.47 7.82
N GLY A 509 -14.93 12.22 7.87
CA GLY A 509 -15.86 12.44 6.79
C GLY A 509 -17.26 11.89 7.12
N LEU A 510 -18.00 11.52 6.09
CA LEU A 510 -19.38 11.05 6.18
C LEU A 510 -19.58 9.79 5.35
N LYS A 511 -20.25 8.76 5.90
CA LYS A 511 -20.80 7.64 5.12
C LYS A 511 -22.32 7.58 5.33
N VAL A 512 -23.08 7.46 4.24
CA VAL A 512 -24.54 7.31 4.24
C VAL A 512 -24.88 6.01 3.52
N ALA A 513 -25.74 5.19 4.12
CA ALA A 513 -26.12 3.90 3.57
C ALA A 513 -27.64 3.74 3.48
N THR A 514 -28.07 2.99 2.46
CA THR A 514 -29.44 2.49 2.24
C THR A 514 -29.42 0.97 2.14
N ALA A 515 -30.53 0.34 1.79
CA ALA A 515 -30.60 -1.10 1.63
C ALA A 515 -29.70 -1.64 0.50
N ASP A 516 -29.63 -0.92 -0.64
CA ASP A 516 -28.94 -1.39 -1.85
C ASP A 516 -27.78 -0.49 -2.29
N GLY A 517 -27.39 0.50 -1.48
CA GLY A 517 -26.30 1.37 -1.85
C GLY A 517 -25.77 2.22 -0.70
N TRP A 518 -24.62 2.79 -0.93
CA TRP A 518 -23.99 3.71 0.03
C TRP A 518 -23.05 4.67 -0.69
N PHE A 519 -22.76 5.79 -0.05
CA PHE A 519 -21.58 6.61 -0.36
C PHE A 519 -20.79 6.93 0.90
N ALA A 520 -19.49 7.21 0.70
CA ALA A 520 -18.62 7.79 1.71
C ALA A 520 -17.87 8.99 1.12
N ALA A 521 -17.93 10.13 1.79
CA ALA A 521 -17.25 11.36 1.39
C ALA A 521 -16.12 11.68 2.38
N ARG A 522 -14.91 11.93 1.86
CA ARG A 522 -13.73 12.22 2.67
C ARG A 522 -12.86 13.30 2.02
N PRO A 523 -12.30 14.25 2.79
CA PRO A 523 -11.38 15.26 2.25
C PRO A 523 -10.10 14.60 1.72
N SER A 524 -9.59 15.10 0.60
CA SER A 524 -8.23 14.79 0.14
C SER A 524 -7.19 15.45 1.04
N GLY A 525 -6.13 14.72 1.41
CA GLY A 525 -5.03 15.29 2.21
C GLY A 525 -4.12 16.23 1.40
N THR A 526 -4.08 16.07 0.08
CA THR A 526 -3.08 16.73 -0.80
C THR A 526 -3.68 17.64 -1.86
N GLU A 527 -4.98 17.50 -2.17
CA GLU A 527 -5.66 18.21 -3.26
C GLU A 527 -6.85 19.04 -2.72
N GLU A 528 -7.28 20.04 -3.46
CA GLU A 528 -8.45 20.86 -3.12
C GLU A 528 -9.77 20.19 -3.55
N VAL A 529 -9.91 18.91 -3.18
CA VAL A 529 -11.09 18.09 -3.47
C VAL A 529 -11.46 17.25 -2.25
N TYR A 530 -12.69 16.77 -2.22
CA TYR A 530 -13.08 15.61 -1.45
C TYR A 530 -13.45 14.45 -2.37
N LYS A 531 -13.22 13.22 -1.88
CA LYS A 531 -13.45 12.00 -2.62
C LYS A 531 -14.77 11.39 -2.18
N ILE A 532 -15.63 11.05 -3.15
CA ILE A 532 -16.86 10.32 -2.93
C ILE A 532 -16.66 8.90 -3.47
N TYR A 533 -16.70 7.95 -2.57
CA TYR A 533 -16.78 6.53 -2.88
C TYR A 533 -18.26 6.14 -2.84
N ALA A 534 -18.75 5.44 -3.86
CA ALA A 534 -20.14 5.04 -3.92
C ALA A 534 -20.30 3.63 -4.50
N GLU A 535 -21.29 2.91 -4.02
CA GLU A 535 -21.63 1.58 -4.48
C GLU A 535 -23.15 1.41 -4.57
N SER A 536 -23.58 0.66 -5.57
CA SER A 536 -24.97 0.26 -5.79
C SER A 536 -25.05 -1.24 -6.10
N PHE A 537 -25.99 -1.93 -5.44
CA PHE A 537 -26.34 -3.32 -5.76
C PHE A 537 -27.51 -3.42 -6.77
N GLN A 538 -27.96 -2.31 -7.33
CA GLN A 538 -28.95 -2.31 -8.42
C GLN A 538 -28.24 -2.21 -9.78
N ASP A 539 -27.86 -1.01 -10.20
CA ASP A 539 -27.25 -0.76 -11.50
C ASP A 539 -26.45 0.57 -11.53
N GLU A 540 -25.87 0.87 -12.67
CA GLU A 540 -25.14 2.13 -12.91
C GLU A 540 -26.03 3.38 -12.79
N THR A 541 -27.32 3.29 -13.14
CA THR A 541 -28.24 4.43 -13.06
C THR A 541 -28.48 4.79 -11.59
N HIS A 542 -28.70 3.78 -10.76
CA HIS A 542 -28.83 3.97 -9.31
C HIS A 542 -27.51 4.49 -8.70
N LEU A 543 -26.36 3.97 -9.13
CA LEU A 543 -25.04 4.48 -8.68
C LEU A 543 -24.86 5.97 -9.01
N LYS A 544 -25.16 6.40 -10.24
CA LYS A 544 -25.07 7.80 -10.67
C LYS A 544 -25.99 8.70 -9.85
N ARG A 545 -27.19 8.21 -9.52
CA ARG A 545 -28.11 8.92 -8.65
C ARG A 545 -27.57 9.06 -7.24
N ILE A 546 -27.00 7.99 -6.64
CA ILE A 546 -26.28 8.07 -5.35
C ILE A 546 -25.17 9.13 -5.41
N GLN A 547 -24.35 9.13 -6.44
CA GLN A 547 -23.24 10.08 -6.58
C GLN A 547 -23.71 11.53 -6.70
N SER A 548 -24.78 11.80 -7.44
CA SER A 548 -25.37 13.12 -7.56
C SER A 548 -25.92 13.62 -6.22
N GLU A 549 -26.76 12.79 -5.58
CA GLU A 549 -27.37 13.15 -4.29
C GLU A 549 -26.30 13.23 -3.17
N ALA A 550 -25.21 12.45 -3.25
CA ALA A 550 -24.07 12.55 -2.33
C ALA A 550 -23.39 13.93 -2.40
N ARG A 551 -23.20 14.48 -3.62
CA ARG A 551 -22.66 15.83 -3.77
C ARG A 551 -23.56 16.89 -3.11
N ASP A 552 -24.86 16.79 -3.34
CA ASP A 552 -25.84 17.73 -2.78
C ASP A 552 -25.91 17.63 -1.25
N LEU A 553 -25.94 16.42 -0.71
CA LEU A 553 -25.95 16.15 0.74
C LEU A 553 -24.70 16.68 1.43
N VAL A 554 -23.53 16.42 0.84
CA VAL A 554 -22.25 16.90 1.39
C VAL A 554 -22.17 18.41 1.27
N ALA A 555 -22.53 19.00 0.12
CA ALA A 555 -22.52 20.46 -0.07
C ALA A 555 -23.42 21.16 0.96
N ALA A 556 -24.64 20.64 1.20
CA ALA A 556 -25.56 21.19 2.20
C ALA A 556 -25.00 21.09 3.64
N ALA A 557 -24.28 20.00 3.95
CA ALA A 557 -23.74 19.77 5.30
C ALA A 557 -22.49 20.61 5.61
N ILE A 558 -21.74 21.04 4.57
CA ILE A 558 -20.50 21.84 4.74
C ILE A 558 -20.67 23.30 4.33
N ALA A 559 -21.87 23.73 3.96
CA ALA A 559 -22.19 25.11 3.55
C ALA A 559 -21.93 26.19 4.62
#